data_6ccbb0fa74df5eece531f5038dd30549
#
_entry.id   6ccbb0fa74df5eece531f5038dd30549
#
_cell.length_a   1.000
_cell.length_b   1.000
_cell.length_c   1.000
_cell.angle_alpha   90.00
_cell.angle_beta   90.00
_cell.angle_gamma   90.00
#
_symmetry.space_group_name_H-M   'P 1'
#
loop_
_entity.id
_entity.type
_entity.pdbx_description
1 polymer ?
#
loop_
_entity_poly.entity_id
_entity_poly.type
_entity_poly.pdbx_seq_one_letter_code
_entity_poly.pdbx_strand_id
1 'polypeptide(L)'
;MRQVQCEGWWEQEGFGRQPMQQLQLRFEGHQLAGSGVDIIGPFALHGTLENANVAIVKRYIGQHSVDYIGTYDGEGTMHGMWSIGHFGGEWMIRIVGESGQVRTREIQEWVPKQSS
;
A
#
# COMPACT_ATOMS: atom_id res chain seq x y z
N MET A 1 -16.57 -1.88 5.54
CA MET A 1 -15.31 -1.35 4.99
C MET A 1 -14.19 -1.52 6.01
N ARG A 2 -13.05 -1.97 5.55
CA ARG A 2 -11.90 -2.17 6.42
C ARG A 2 -10.75 -1.28 5.95
N GLN A 3 -10.20 -0.49 6.86
CA GLN A 3 -9.09 0.40 6.55
C GLN A 3 -7.87 -0.01 7.34
N VAL A 4 -6.74 -0.17 6.66
CA VAL A 4 -5.53 -0.69 7.28
C VAL A 4 -4.34 0.18 6.92
N GLN A 5 -3.37 0.15 7.82
CA GLN A 5 -2.08 0.77 7.60
C GLN A 5 -1.12 -0.29 7.08
N CYS A 6 -0.30 0.08 6.11
CA CYS A 6 0.57 -0.86 5.43
C CYS A 6 1.98 -0.33 5.34
N GLU A 7 2.89 -1.24 5.03
CA GLU A 7 4.21 -0.87 4.57
C GLU A 7 4.46 -1.63 3.28
N GLY A 8 5.34 -1.10 2.44
CA GLY A 8 5.60 -1.74 1.17
C GLY A 8 6.77 -1.13 0.45
N TRP A 9 7.10 -1.74 -0.67
CA TRP A 9 8.21 -1.29 -1.49
C TRP A 9 8.00 -1.77 -2.92
N TRP A 10 8.71 -1.13 -3.83
CA TRP A 10 8.86 -1.59 -5.21
C TRP A 10 10.33 -1.53 -5.58
N GLU A 11 10.70 -2.29 -6.59
CA GLU A 11 12.10 -2.44 -6.93
C GLU A 11 12.27 -2.38 -8.44
N GLN A 12 13.31 -1.71 -8.89
CA GLN A 12 13.62 -1.61 -10.30
C GLN A 12 15.11 -1.85 -10.48
N GLU A 13 15.45 -2.69 -11.44
CA GLU A 13 16.84 -3.01 -11.71
C GLU A 13 17.63 -1.74 -12.02
N GLY A 14 18.78 -1.60 -11.39
CA GLY A 14 19.63 -0.44 -11.55
C GLY A 14 19.23 0.73 -10.66
N PHE A 15 18.04 0.70 -10.10
CA PHE A 15 17.54 1.79 -9.25
C PHE A 15 17.40 1.35 -7.82
N GLY A 16 17.21 0.04 -7.59
CA GLY A 16 17.10 -0.51 -6.25
C GLY A 16 15.70 -0.52 -5.70
N ARG A 17 15.62 -0.81 -4.41
CA ARG A 17 14.35 -0.95 -3.70
C ARG A 17 13.92 0.37 -3.11
N GLN A 18 12.69 0.77 -3.39
CA GLN A 18 12.14 2.05 -2.96
C GLN A 18 10.96 1.84 -2.01
N PRO A 19 10.98 2.41 -0.82
CA PRO A 19 9.88 2.24 0.10
C PRO A 19 8.67 3.09 -0.30
N MET A 20 7.49 2.55 0.01
CA MET A 20 6.25 3.31 -0.05
C MET A 20 5.89 3.68 1.38
N GLN A 21 5.67 4.96 1.62
CA GLN A 21 5.45 5.49 2.95
C GLN A 21 4.03 6.01 3.09
N GLN A 22 3.55 6.11 4.31
CA GLN A 22 2.20 6.58 4.61
C GLN A 22 1.17 5.77 3.81
N LEU A 23 1.42 4.48 3.71
CA LEU A 23 0.65 3.60 2.85
C LEU A 23 -0.57 3.09 3.59
N GLN A 24 -1.75 3.38 3.05
CA GLN A 24 -3.00 2.96 3.63
C GLN A 24 -3.86 2.33 2.57
N LEU A 25 -4.57 1.28 2.94
CA LEU A 25 -5.49 0.60 2.06
C LEU A 25 -6.86 0.49 2.70
N ARG A 26 -7.87 0.45 1.87
CA ARG A 26 -9.26 0.33 2.23
C ARG A 26 -9.85 -0.81 1.41
N PHE A 27 -10.50 -1.75 2.07
CA PHE A 27 -11.11 -2.89 1.40
C PHE A 27 -12.61 -2.83 1.54
N GLU A 28 -13.31 -3.07 0.44
CA GLU A 28 -14.77 -3.11 0.45
C GLU A 28 -15.20 -4.15 -0.58
N GLY A 29 -15.66 -5.31 -0.11
CA GLY A 29 -15.92 -6.43 -0.99
C GLY A 29 -14.63 -6.85 -1.66
N HIS A 30 -14.66 -6.96 -2.99
CA HIS A 30 -13.47 -7.29 -3.78
C HIS A 30 -12.68 -6.06 -4.21
N GLN A 31 -13.15 -4.87 -3.84
CA GLN A 31 -12.51 -3.62 -4.24
C GLN A 31 -11.48 -3.20 -3.22
N LEU A 32 -10.40 -2.62 -3.69
CA LEU A 32 -9.45 -1.98 -2.80
C LEU A 32 -9.07 -0.61 -3.35
N ALA A 33 -8.78 0.29 -2.44
CA ALA A 33 -8.32 1.63 -2.78
C ALA A 33 -7.35 2.06 -1.71
N GLY A 34 -6.49 2.99 -2.04
CA GLY A 34 -5.54 3.46 -1.06
C GLY A 34 -4.70 4.61 -1.55
N SER A 35 -3.70 4.95 -0.75
CA SER A 35 -2.81 6.05 -1.06
C SER A 35 -1.50 5.88 -0.32
N GLY A 36 -0.51 6.61 -0.78
CA GLY A 36 0.80 6.64 -0.15
C GLY A 36 1.69 7.63 -0.86
N VAL A 37 2.97 7.60 -0.50
CA VAL A 37 3.96 8.47 -1.12
C VAL A 37 5.27 7.70 -1.23
N ASP A 38 6.00 7.91 -2.31
CA ASP A 38 7.33 7.35 -2.46
C ASP A 38 8.23 8.38 -3.12
N ILE A 39 9.41 7.93 -3.56
CA ILE A 39 10.42 8.87 -4.09
C ILE A 39 9.93 9.63 -5.31
N ILE A 40 8.98 9.07 -6.05
CA ILE A 40 8.43 9.73 -7.23
C ILE A 40 7.38 10.76 -6.82
N GLY A 41 6.61 10.48 -5.77
CA GLY A 41 5.63 11.42 -5.29
C GLY A 41 4.42 10.74 -4.70
N PRO A 42 3.37 11.50 -4.42
CA PRO A 42 2.13 10.95 -3.88
C PRO A 42 1.38 10.15 -4.94
N PHE A 43 0.70 9.10 -4.50
CA PHE A 43 -0.02 8.24 -5.41
C PHE A 43 -1.32 7.75 -4.78
N ALA A 44 -2.22 7.30 -5.65
CA ALA A 44 -3.45 6.64 -5.28
C ALA A 44 -3.45 5.24 -5.86
N LEU A 45 -4.08 4.32 -5.16
CA LEU A 45 -4.20 2.92 -5.56
C LEU A 45 -5.66 2.58 -5.74
N HIS A 46 -5.97 1.85 -6.82
CA HIS A 46 -7.30 1.32 -7.06
C HIS A 46 -7.17 -0.07 -7.65
N GLY A 47 -7.95 -0.99 -7.17
CA GLY A 47 -7.87 -2.32 -7.75
C GLY A 47 -8.82 -3.31 -7.13
N THR A 48 -8.47 -4.57 -7.30
CA THR A 48 -9.30 -5.67 -6.83
C THR A 48 -8.45 -6.71 -6.13
N LEU A 49 -9.07 -7.37 -5.17
CA LEU A 49 -8.52 -8.55 -4.52
C LEU A 49 -9.62 -9.61 -4.59
N GLU A 50 -9.40 -10.65 -5.37
CA GLU A 50 -10.40 -11.67 -5.60
C GLU A 50 -9.75 -13.03 -5.71
N ASN A 51 -10.12 -13.97 -4.85
CA ASN A 51 -9.55 -15.31 -4.84
C ASN A 51 -8.03 -15.28 -4.77
N ALA A 52 -7.50 -14.43 -3.90
CA ALA A 52 -6.06 -14.23 -3.70
C ALA A 52 -5.35 -13.58 -4.89
N ASN A 53 -6.07 -13.16 -5.91
CA ASN A 53 -5.48 -12.44 -7.04
C ASN A 53 -5.61 -10.95 -6.82
N VAL A 54 -4.51 -10.23 -7.03
CA VAL A 54 -4.44 -8.79 -6.80
C VAL A 54 -4.14 -8.10 -8.11
N ALA A 55 -4.94 -7.11 -8.43
CA ALA A 55 -4.71 -6.27 -9.59
C ALA A 55 -4.94 -4.83 -9.16
N ILE A 56 -3.90 -4.02 -9.19
CA ILE A 56 -3.94 -2.64 -8.72
C ILE A 56 -3.37 -1.73 -9.78
N VAL A 57 -4.02 -0.58 -9.97
CA VAL A 57 -3.45 0.52 -10.73
C VAL A 57 -2.96 1.54 -9.72
N LYS A 58 -1.67 1.86 -9.77
CA LYS A 58 -1.04 2.87 -8.94
C LYS A 58 -0.86 4.12 -9.79
N ARG A 59 -1.54 5.17 -9.41
CA ARG A 59 -1.51 6.41 -10.18
C ARG A 59 -0.81 7.49 -9.38
N TYR A 60 0.31 7.96 -9.89
CA TYR A 60 0.99 9.11 -9.31
C TYR A 60 0.18 10.36 -9.64
N ILE A 61 -0.09 11.16 -8.63
CA ILE A 61 -0.98 12.30 -8.78
C ILE A 61 -0.41 13.28 -9.80
N GLY A 62 -1.21 13.55 -10.85
CA GLY A 62 -0.78 14.45 -11.91
C GLY A 62 0.27 13.87 -12.84
N GLN A 63 0.53 12.58 -12.76
CA GLN A 63 1.59 11.95 -13.55
C GLN A 63 1.07 10.65 -14.17
N HIS A 64 1.94 9.65 -14.27
CA HIS A 64 1.65 8.39 -14.95
C HIS A 64 1.07 7.36 -13.99
N SER A 65 0.60 6.25 -14.58
CA SER A 65 0.09 5.11 -13.83
C SER A 65 0.97 3.90 -14.05
N VAL A 66 0.95 2.99 -13.09
CA VAL A 66 1.74 1.76 -13.10
C VAL A 66 0.81 0.62 -12.72
N ASP A 67 0.93 -0.52 -13.41
CA ASP A 67 0.13 -1.70 -13.10
C ASP A 67 0.88 -2.58 -12.10
N TYR A 68 0.16 -2.99 -11.06
CA TYR A 68 0.67 -3.88 -10.02
C TYR A 68 -0.19 -5.14 -10.03
N ILE A 69 0.42 -6.28 -10.36
CA ILE A 69 -0.28 -7.56 -10.44
C ILE A 69 0.41 -8.52 -9.48
N GLY A 70 -0.36 -9.28 -8.74
CA GLY A 70 0.24 -10.21 -7.80
C GLY A 70 -0.76 -11.08 -7.09
N THR A 71 -0.36 -11.56 -5.93
CA THR A 71 -1.17 -12.45 -5.12
C THR A 71 -1.15 -12.02 -3.66
N TYR A 72 -2.18 -12.43 -2.94
CA TYR A 72 -2.33 -12.20 -1.51
C TYR A 72 -2.13 -13.55 -0.80
N ASP A 73 -1.32 -13.58 0.24
CA ASP A 73 -0.96 -14.84 0.92
C ASP A 73 -2.00 -15.26 1.96
N GLY A 74 -3.03 -14.45 2.18
CA GLY A 74 -4.04 -14.75 3.19
C GLY A 74 -3.62 -14.34 4.59
N GLU A 75 -2.42 -13.81 4.76
CA GLU A 75 -1.86 -13.48 6.06
C GLU A 75 -1.35 -12.04 6.12
N GLY A 76 -1.84 -11.20 5.23
CA GLY A 76 -1.54 -9.78 5.29
C GLY A 76 -0.54 -9.28 4.29
N THR A 77 0.00 -10.13 3.41
CA THR A 77 1.02 -9.69 2.46
C THR A 77 0.56 -9.92 1.03
N MET A 78 0.74 -8.89 0.21
CA MET A 78 0.53 -8.94 -1.23
C MET A 78 1.87 -8.71 -1.90
N HIS A 79 2.13 -9.42 -2.98
CA HIS A 79 3.37 -9.23 -3.73
C HIS A 79 3.19 -9.65 -5.16
N GLY A 80 4.07 -9.18 -6.02
CA GLY A 80 3.99 -9.51 -7.43
C GLY A 80 4.93 -8.66 -8.25
N MET A 81 4.49 -8.35 -9.45
CA MET A 81 5.29 -7.57 -10.40
C MET A 81 4.54 -6.32 -10.81
N TRP A 82 5.26 -5.22 -10.91
CA TRP A 82 4.71 -3.98 -11.48
C TRP A 82 5.23 -3.82 -12.91
N SER A 83 4.49 -3.08 -13.70
CA SER A 83 4.93 -2.82 -15.07
C SER A 83 4.40 -1.47 -15.57
N ILE A 84 5.21 -0.83 -16.40
CA ILE A 84 4.82 0.33 -17.16
C ILE A 84 5.66 0.33 -18.43
N GLY A 85 5.00 0.20 -19.60
CA GLY A 85 5.71 0.09 -20.86
C GLY A 85 6.64 -1.10 -20.84
N HIS A 86 7.92 -0.86 -21.07
CA HIS A 86 8.92 -1.92 -21.08
C HIS A 86 9.62 -2.10 -19.74
N PHE A 87 9.23 -1.34 -18.73
CA PHE A 87 9.86 -1.40 -17.42
C PHE A 87 9.01 -2.23 -16.47
N GLY A 88 9.68 -2.86 -15.51
CA GLY A 88 8.99 -3.66 -14.51
C GLY A 88 9.90 -4.01 -13.37
N GLY A 89 9.33 -4.65 -12.35
CA GLY A 89 10.06 -5.08 -11.19
C GLY A 89 9.13 -5.69 -10.18
N GLU A 90 9.67 -5.99 -9.01
CA GLU A 90 8.88 -6.61 -7.94
C GLU A 90 8.30 -5.55 -7.02
N TRP A 91 7.22 -5.91 -6.36
CA TRP A 91 6.62 -5.08 -5.33
C TRP A 91 6.08 -5.94 -4.22
N MET A 92 5.93 -5.34 -3.04
CA MET A 92 5.33 -5.99 -1.88
C MET A 92 4.58 -4.95 -1.08
N ILE A 93 3.42 -5.32 -0.54
CA ILE A 93 2.66 -4.50 0.40
C ILE A 93 2.20 -5.42 1.52
N ARG A 94 2.46 -5.02 2.76
CA ARG A 94 2.12 -5.79 3.93
C ARG A 94 1.27 -4.96 4.86
N ILE A 95 0.18 -5.55 5.34
CA ILE A 95 -0.69 -4.92 6.32
C ILE A 95 -0.01 -4.98 7.67
N VAL A 96 0.11 -3.83 8.35
CA VAL A 96 0.73 -3.79 9.66
C VAL A 96 -0.24 -3.46 10.78
N GLY A 97 -1.47 -3.03 10.46
CA GLY A 97 -2.46 -2.80 11.50
C GLY A 97 -3.68 -2.08 10.97
N GLU A 98 -4.69 -1.97 11.82
CA GLU A 98 -5.88 -1.18 11.51
C GLU A 98 -5.55 0.28 11.72
N SER A 99 -5.86 1.11 10.72
CA SER A 99 -5.52 2.54 10.78
C SER A 99 -6.11 3.19 12.02
N GLY A 100 -7.36 2.86 12.34
CA GLY A 100 -8.01 3.45 13.49
C GLY A 100 -7.35 3.07 14.79
N GLN A 101 -6.95 1.82 14.92
CA GLN A 101 -6.28 1.36 16.14
C GLN A 101 -4.93 2.01 16.33
N VAL A 102 -4.17 2.13 15.25
CA VAL A 102 -2.86 2.77 15.33
C VAL A 102 -3.01 4.21 15.79
N ARG A 103 -3.94 4.92 15.19
CA ARG A 103 -4.17 6.31 15.53
C ARG A 103 -4.65 6.47 16.97
N THR A 104 -5.54 5.59 17.39
CA THR A 104 -6.06 5.64 18.76
C THR A 104 -4.93 5.40 19.75
N ARG A 105 -4.08 4.45 19.46
CA ARG A 105 -2.97 4.15 20.36
C ARG A 105 -2.00 5.30 20.47
N GLU A 106 -1.75 5.98 19.37
CA GLU A 106 -0.89 7.16 19.40
C GLU A 106 -1.48 8.24 20.27
N ILE A 107 -2.77 8.47 20.15
CA ILE A 107 -3.43 9.47 20.95
C ILE A 107 -3.38 9.09 22.42
N GLN A 108 -3.60 7.84 22.74
CA GLN A 108 -3.57 7.39 24.11
C GLN A 108 -2.19 7.51 24.74
N GLU A 109 -1.16 7.32 23.94
CA GLU A 109 0.19 7.49 24.46
C GLU A 109 0.50 8.94 24.75
N TRP A 110 0.03 9.83 23.91
CA TRP A 110 0.27 11.25 24.13
C TRP A 110 -0.52 11.79 25.31
N VAL A 111 -1.82 11.47 25.35
CA VAL A 111 -2.67 12.00 26.40
C VAL A 111 -2.28 11.49 27.78
N PRO A 112 -2.08 10.18 27.98
CA PRO A 112 -1.68 9.70 29.30
C PRO A 112 -0.35 10.26 29.78
N LYS A 113 0.57 10.47 28.89
CA LYS A 113 1.87 11.01 29.31
C LYS A 113 1.76 12.42 29.82
N GLN A 114 0.77 13.12 29.37
CA GLN A 114 0.59 14.52 29.77
C GLN A 114 -0.42 14.66 30.90
N SER A 115 -1.43 13.87 30.86
CA SER A 115 -2.55 14.05 31.79
C SER A 115 -2.75 12.85 32.68
N SER A 116 -1.95 11.88 32.55
CA SER A 116 -2.05 10.73 33.45
C SER A 116 -1.20 9.67 33.09
#